data_09d408c221ecabd7f859c9a593c34c17
#
_entry.id   09d408c221ecabd7f859c9a593c34c17
#
_cell.length_a   1.000
_cell.length_b   1.000
_cell.length_c   1.000
_cell.angle_alpha   90.00
_cell.angle_beta   90.00
_cell.angle_gamma   90.00
#
_symmetry.space_group_name_H-M   'P 1'
#
loop_
_entity.id
_entity.type
_entity.pdbx_description
1 polymer ?
#
loop_
_entity_poly.entity_id
_entity_poly.type
_entity_poly.pdbx_seq_one_letter_code
_entity_poly.pdbx_strand_id
1 'polypeptide(L)'
;MCIRDRIDPEADTHALVQASLAQAPMLGEKLGMLRAQGASALGKRELTPQGKGQLLVLQQRVAELQGDTFRGLDRALQGNAWLQRALGSSAQAVQGQIQQSLQMVERDILNATELQLPSKDYFDAFTRTIEALNALNNLSMTSLDQALQARVAGLQRNLLWVALALVLTLSATSAMALVFVRSMTGPLSQAVALSRAVAQGDLSGAPIAHGTNEVGQLLEALQQ
;
A
#
# COMPACT_ATOMS: atom_id res chain seq x y z
N MET A 1 14.48 -18.30 12.45
CA MET A 1 13.55 -17.68 11.49
C MET A 1 13.26 -16.27 12.01
N CYS A 2 14.04 -15.29 11.53
CA CYS A 2 14.07 -13.94 12.11
C CYS A 2 12.81 -13.16 11.76
N ILE A 3 12.15 -12.63 12.79
CA ILE A 3 10.99 -11.74 12.75
C ILE A 3 11.29 -10.36 12.06
N ARG A 4 12.48 -10.21 11.51
CA ARG A 4 13.01 -8.94 10.95
C ARG A 4 12.60 -8.66 9.51
N ASP A 5 11.79 -9.53 8.88
CA ASP A 5 11.45 -9.46 7.45
C ASP A 5 10.01 -9.03 7.15
N ARG A 6 9.33 -8.51 8.15
CA ARG A 6 8.06 -7.82 7.97
C ARG A 6 8.28 -6.34 8.22
N ILE A 7 8.99 -5.68 7.31
CA ILE A 7 8.95 -4.22 7.20
C ILE A 7 7.48 -3.91 6.95
N ASP A 8 6.90 -3.12 7.86
CA ASP A 8 5.48 -2.75 7.82
C ASP A 8 5.20 -2.06 6.47
N PRO A 9 4.41 -2.67 5.59
CA PRO A 9 4.16 -2.10 4.26
C PRO A 9 3.43 -0.75 4.31
N GLU A 10 2.84 -0.38 5.45
CA GLU A 10 2.27 0.95 5.68
C GLU A 10 3.37 1.99 5.91
N ALA A 11 4.46 1.62 6.60
CA ALA A 11 5.58 2.53 6.87
C ALA A 11 6.30 2.96 5.58
N ASP A 12 6.48 2.04 4.62
CA ASP A 12 7.13 2.33 3.33
C ASP A 12 6.28 3.28 2.48
N THR A 13 4.99 3.00 2.40
CA THR A 13 4.03 3.84 1.67
C THR A 13 3.92 5.22 2.29
N HIS A 14 3.86 5.30 3.63
CA HIS A 14 3.82 6.57 4.36
C HIS A 14 5.09 7.40 4.14
N ALA A 15 6.27 6.77 4.17
CA ALA A 15 7.54 7.45 3.91
C ALA A 15 7.59 8.02 2.48
N LEU A 16 7.12 7.25 1.47
CA LEU A 16 7.05 7.71 0.09
C LEU A 16 6.06 8.89 -0.07
N VAL A 17 4.88 8.79 0.54
CA VAL A 17 3.87 9.88 0.54
C VAL A 17 4.45 11.15 1.14
N GLN A 18 5.10 11.08 2.29
CA GLN A 18 5.68 12.23 2.96
C GLN A 18 6.82 12.86 2.12
N ALA A 19 7.71 12.04 1.57
CA ALA A 19 8.79 12.50 0.71
C ALA A 19 8.24 13.21 -0.55
N SER A 20 7.25 12.63 -1.21
CA SER A 20 6.74 13.09 -2.50
C SER A 20 5.71 14.23 -2.38
N LEU A 21 4.79 14.20 -1.40
CA LEU A 21 3.72 15.19 -1.28
C LEU A 21 4.12 16.42 -0.44
N ALA A 22 4.99 16.23 0.56
CA ALA A 22 5.35 17.32 1.45
C ALA A 22 6.77 17.86 1.18
N GLN A 23 7.76 16.98 1.12
CA GLN A 23 9.16 17.41 1.11
C GLN A 23 9.66 17.81 -0.29
N ALA A 24 9.36 17.03 -1.33
CA ALA A 24 9.82 17.32 -2.68
C ALA A 24 9.29 18.65 -3.26
N PRO A 25 8.01 19.04 -3.07
CA PRO A 25 7.53 20.36 -3.49
C PRO A 25 8.22 21.51 -2.75
N MET A 26 8.44 21.36 -1.44
CA MET A 26 9.17 22.38 -0.66
C MET A 26 10.62 22.52 -1.13
N LEU A 27 11.28 21.40 -1.43
CA LEU A 27 12.63 21.40 -2.00
C LEU A 27 12.66 22.10 -3.36
N GLY A 28 11.69 21.82 -4.23
CA GLY A 28 11.54 22.47 -5.54
C GLY A 28 11.32 23.98 -5.43
N GLU A 29 10.50 24.42 -4.47
CA GLU A 29 10.29 25.86 -4.18
C GLU A 29 11.61 26.56 -3.77
N LYS A 30 12.35 25.94 -2.83
CA LYS A 30 13.61 26.54 -2.35
C LYS A 30 14.70 26.53 -3.42
N LEU A 31 14.77 25.50 -4.27
CA LEU A 31 15.61 25.48 -5.47
C LEU A 31 15.23 26.61 -6.44
N GLY A 32 13.92 26.85 -6.65
CA GLY A 32 13.42 27.94 -7.45
C GLY A 32 13.83 29.32 -6.91
N MET A 33 13.75 29.52 -5.60
CA MET A 33 14.22 30.74 -4.94
C MET A 33 15.74 30.93 -5.12
N LEU A 34 16.51 29.85 -4.92
CA LEU A 34 17.97 29.86 -5.07
C LEU A 34 18.37 30.18 -6.51
N ARG A 35 17.65 29.60 -7.51
CA ARG A 35 17.79 29.93 -8.93
C ARG A 35 17.58 31.43 -9.20
N ALA A 36 16.46 31.98 -8.69
CA ALA A 36 16.10 33.35 -8.95
C ALA A 36 17.10 34.35 -8.34
N GLN A 37 17.49 34.12 -7.07
CA GLN A 37 18.43 35.04 -6.40
C GLN A 37 19.85 34.92 -6.97
N GLY A 38 20.33 33.70 -7.23
CA GLY A 38 21.63 33.51 -7.83
C GLY A 38 21.73 34.07 -9.25
N ALA A 39 20.71 33.86 -10.10
CA ALA A 39 20.66 34.42 -11.43
C ALA A 39 20.62 35.95 -11.40
N SER A 40 19.90 36.56 -10.44
CA SER A 40 19.88 38.01 -10.25
C SER A 40 21.26 38.60 -9.87
N ALA A 41 21.97 37.96 -8.94
CA ALA A 41 23.31 38.35 -8.51
C ALA A 41 24.30 38.27 -9.68
N LEU A 42 24.29 37.14 -10.42
CA LEU A 42 25.13 36.92 -11.60
C LEU A 42 24.82 37.92 -12.74
N GLY A 43 23.52 38.22 -12.97
CA GLY A 43 23.11 39.19 -14.01
C GLY A 43 23.55 40.61 -13.71
N LYS A 44 23.56 40.99 -12.43
CA LYS A 44 24.05 42.30 -11.97
C LYS A 44 25.56 42.35 -11.80
N ARG A 45 26.22 41.19 -11.79
CA ARG A 45 27.63 40.99 -11.41
C ARG A 45 27.96 41.63 -10.05
N GLU A 46 26.98 41.63 -9.15
CA GLU A 46 27.11 42.22 -7.83
C GLU A 46 26.46 41.31 -6.79
N LEU A 47 27.15 41.07 -5.70
CA LEU A 47 26.65 40.33 -4.54
C LEU A 47 26.81 41.19 -3.29
N THR A 48 25.70 41.75 -2.86
CA THR A 48 25.67 42.52 -1.60
C THR A 48 25.85 41.61 -0.41
N PRO A 49 26.39 42.14 0.74
CA PRO A 49 26.52 41.34 1.97
C PRO A 49 25.19 40.71 2.41
N GLN A 50 24.09 41.44 2.28
CA GLN A 50 22.74 40.96 2.57
C GLN A 50 22.32 39.84 1.60
N GLY A 51 22.55 39.98 0.31
CA GLY A 51 22.26 38.95 -0.72
C GLY A 51 23.09 37.68 -0.47
N LYS A 52 24.35 37.84 -0.09
CA LYS A 52 25.21 36.70 0.30
C LYS A 52 24.62 35.96 1.49
N GLY A 53 24.17 36.64 2.54
CA GLY A 53 23.54 36.05 3.69
C GLY A 53 22.25 35.27 3.32
N GLN A 54 21.41 35.84 2.47
CA GLN A 54 20.18 35.20 1.99
C GLN A 54 20.47 33.93 1.19
N LEU A 55 21.46 33.97 0.28
CA LEU A 55 21.85 32.79 -0.51
C LEU A 55 22.41 31.67 0.36
N LEU A 56 23.22 32.01 1.39
CA LEU A 56 23.73 31.03 2.36
C LEU A 56 22.61 30.33 3.12
N VAL A 57 21.63 31.08 3.62
CA VAL A 57 20.46 30.51 4.33
C VAL A 57 19.64 29.61 3.39
N LEU A 58 19.41 30.04 2.16
CA LEU A 58 18.68 29.25 1.16
C LEU A 58 19.45 27.97 0.79
N GLN A 59 20.76 28.08 0.56
CA GLN A 59 21.62 26.91 0.26
C GLN A 59 21.56 25.88 1.38
N GLN A 60 21.71 26.32 2.63
CA GLN A 60 21.59 25.43 3.80
C GLN A 60 20.21 24.80 3.87
N ARG A 61 19.16 25.58 3.65
CA ARG A 61 17.78 25.04 3.69
C ARG A 61 17.52 24.02 2.59
N VAL A 62 18.06 24.23 1.37
CA VAL A 62 17.99 23.25 0.29
C VAL A 62 18.74 21.97 0.67
N ALA A 63 19.93 22.07 1.27
CA ALA A 63 20.70 20.91 1.69
C ALA A 63 19.97 20.08 2.78
N GLU A 64 19.34 20.74 3.75
CA GLU A 64 18.51 20.10 4.78
C GLU A 64 17.31 19.36 4.14
N LEU A 65 16.53 20.05 3.31
CA LEU A 65 15.37 19.48 2.64
C LEU A 65 15.75 18.35 1.68
N GLN A 66 16.87 18.47 0.97
CA GLN A 66 17.43 17.36 0.18
C GLN A 66 17.68 16.15 1.05
N GLY A 67 18.39 16.32 2.18
CA GLY A 67 18.68 15.23 3.11
C GLY A 67 17.41 14.56 3.63
N ASP A 68 16.39 15.34 4.02
CA ASP A 68 15.12 14.81 4.52
C ASP A 68 14.34 14.06 3.44
N THR A 69 14.21 14.66 2.25
CA THR A 69 13.49 14.06 1.11
C THR A 69 14.10 12.72 0.71
N PHE A 70 15.43 12.68 0.51
CA PHE A 70 16.08 11.45 0.05
C PHE A 70 16.20 10.40 1.15
N ARG A 71 16.35 10.77 2.43
CA ARG A 71 16.22 9.79 3.55
C ARG A 71 14.82 9.19 3.63
N GLY A 72 13.78 9.97 3.39
CA GLY A 72 12.41 9.48 3.30
C GLY A 72 12.22 8.50 2.15
N LEU A 73 12.73 8.88 0.97
CA LEU A 73 12.68 8.06 -0.23
C LEU A 73 13.47 6.75 -0.05
N ASP A 74 14.69 6.82 0.47
CA ASP A 74 15.54 5.63 0.70
C ASP A 74 14.87 4.62 1.65
N ARG A 75 14.18 5.08 2.70
CA ARG A 75 13.41 4.19 3.59
C ARG A 75 12.30 3.46 2.82
N ALA A 76 11.58 4.16 1.96
CA ALA A 76 10.55 3.54 1.12
C ALA A 76 11.13 2.53 0.13
N LEU A 77 12.30 2.85 -0.46
CA LEU A 77 12.98 1.98 -1.42
C LEU A 77 13.55 0.72 -0.78
N GLN A 78 14.12 0.81 0.44
CA GLN A 78 14.69 -0.34 1.14
C GLN A 78 13.63 -1.38 1.51
N GLY A 79 12.41 -0.97 1.79
CA GLY A 79 11.30 -1.86 2.12
C GLY A 79 10.66 -2.55 0.91
N ASN A 80 10.92 -2.07 -0.32
CA ASN A 80 10.19 -2.52 -1.49
C ASN A 80 11.10 -2.64 -2.73
N ALA A 81 11.48 -3.88 -3.07
CA ALA A 81 12.35 -4.18 -4.21
C ALA A 81 11.79 -3.71 -5.56
N TRP A 82 10.47 -3.57 -5.71
CA TRP A 82 9.87 -3.04 -6.92
C TRP A 82 10.07 -1.52 -7.01
N LEU A 83 9.81 -0.78 -5.91
CA LEU A 83 10.08 0.66 -5.83
C LEU A 83 11.57 0.96 -6.06
N GLN A 84 12.46 0.15 -5.48
CA GLN A 84 13.90 0.28 -5.69
C GLN A 84 14.28 0.19 -7.17
N ARG A 85 13.70 -0.73 -7.92
CA ARG A 85 13.94 -0.87 -9.36
C ARG A 85 13.34 0.28 -10.17
N ALA A 86 12.17 0.78 -9.77
CA ALA A 86 11.46 1.84 -10.47
C ALA A 86 12.06 3.23 -10.25
N LEU A 87 12.53 3.53 -9.04
CA LEU A 87 12.89 4.88 -8.61
C LEU A 87 14.37 5.04 -8.26
N GLY A 88 15.08 3.96 -7.89
CA GLY A 88 16.41 4.03 -7.29
C GLY A 88 17.44 4.78 -8.13
N SER A 89 17.54 4.47 -9.42
CA SER A 89 18.49 5.15 -10.32
C SER A 89 18.13 6.63 -10.55
N SER A 90 16.85 6.92 -10.71
CA SER A 90 16.36 8.30 -10.89
C SER A 90 16.59 9.14 -9.63
N ALA A 91 16.35 8.55 -8.44
CA ALA A 91 16.58 9.22 -7.17
C ALA A 91 18.06 9.60 -6.99
N GLN A 92 18.99 8.68 -7.25
CA GLN A 92 20.42 8.95 -7.18
C GLN A 92 20.87 10.02 -8.19
N ALA A 93 20.36 9.97 -9.42
CA ALA A 93 20.67 10.98 -10.44
C ALA A 93 20.20 12.38 -10.02
N VAL A 94 18.98 12.52 -9.53
CA VAL A 94 18.42 13.81 -9.08
C VAL A 94 19.17 14.31 -7.85
N GLN A 95 19.49 13.44 -6.89
CA GLN A 95 20.30 13.81 -5.73
C GLN A 95 21.65 14.37 -6.14
N GLY A 96 22.32 13.73 -7.08
CA GLY A 96 23.59 14.21 -7.63
C GLY A 96 23.48 15.56 -8.35
N GLN A 97 22.41 15.78 -9.12
CA GLN A 97 22.15 17.07 -9.80
C GLN A 97 21.93 18.20 -8.80
N ILE A 98 21.17 17.96 -7.71
CA ILE A 98 20.96 18.95 -6.66
C ILE A 98 22.30 19.31 -6.00
N GLN A 99 23.14 18.31 -5.68
CA GLN A 99 24.47 18.54 -5.11
C GLN A 99 25.34 19.38 -6.03
N GLN A 100 25.35 19.08 -7.34
CA GLN A 100 26.08 19.87 -8.33
C GLN A 100 25.58 21.32 -8.38
N SER A 101 24.26 21.54 -8.30
CA SER A 101 23.67 22.89 -8.26
C SER A 101 24.08 23.65 -7.00
N LEU A 102 24.12 22.99 -5.84
CA LEU A 102 24.59 23.60 -4.59
C LEU A 102 26.09 23.94 -4.64
N GLN A 103 26.90 23.07 -5.19
CA GLN A 103 28.32 23.33 -5.41
C GLN A 103 28.55 24.50 -6.37
N MET A 104 27.72 24.64 -7.40
CA MET A 104 27.77 25.79 -8.33
C MET A 104 27.48 27.11 -7.58
N VAL A 105 26.48 27.15 -6.68
CA VAL A 105 26.23 28.33 -5.83
C VAL A 105 27.44 28.66 -4.98
N GLU A 106 28.02 27.67 -4.35
CA GLU A 106 29.16 27.84 -3.44
C GLU A 106 30.39 28.35 -4.18
N ARG A 107 30.77 27.68 -5.28
CA ARG A 107 31.97 27.98 -6.04
C ARG A 107 31.85 29.28 -6.81
N ASP A 108 30.74 29.47 -7.56
CA ASP A 108 30.63 30.50 -8.59
C ASP A 108 29.94 31.80 -8.11
N ILE A 109 29.34 31.75 -6.89
CA ILE A 109 28.68 32.93 -6.31
C ILE A 109 29.23 33.26 -4.91
N LEU A 110 29.16 32.31 -3.94
CA LEU A 110 29.46 32.63 -2.55
C LEU A 110 30.96 32.80 -2.26
N ASN A 111 31.79 31.99 -2.91
CA ASN A 111 33.25 31.98 -2.74
C ASN A 111 33.98 32.63 -3.94
N ALA A 112 33.25 33.09 -4.96
CA ALA A 112 33.85 33.74 -6.10
C ALA A 112 34.35 35.12 -5.74
N THR A 113 35.56 35.45 -6.19
CA THR A 113 36.12 36.83 -6.11
C THR A 113 35.43 37.74 -7.14
N GLU A 114 35.09 37.20 -8.29
CA GLU A 114 34.36 37.87 -9.35
C GLU A 114 33.26 36.93 -9.89
N LEU A 115 32.08 37.49 -10.15
CA LEU A 115 30.93 36.75 -10.68
C LEU A 115 31.06 36.61 -12.20
N GLN A 116 31.76 35.59 -12.67
CA GLN A 116 32.04 35.36 -14.08
C GLN A 116 31.05 34.40 -14.77
N LEU A 117 30.36 33.55 -14.00
CA LEU A 117 29.39 32.61 -14.55
C LEU A 117 28.23 33.34 -15.24
N PRO A 118 27.89 33.00 -16.50
CA PRO A 118 26.75 33.61 -17.16
C PRO A 118 25.45 33.27 -16.40
N SER A 119 24.65 34.30 -16.11
CA SER A 119 23.36 34.17 -15.41
C SER A 119 22.44 33.14 -16.09
N LYS A 120 22.47 33.07 -17.43
CA LYS A 120 21.70 32.12 -18.21
C LYS A 120 22.11 30.69 -17.94
N ASP A 121 23.40 30.38 -17.92
CA ASP A 121 23.89 29.02 -17.71
C ASP A 121 23.56 28.50 -16.31
N TYR A 122 23.66 29.37 -15.30
CA TYR A 122 23.21 29.10 -13.94
C TYR A 122 21.71 28.84 -13.89
N PHE A 123 20.89 29.71 -14.51
CA PHE A 123 19.44 29.58 -14.54
C PHE A 123 19.01 28.26 -15.21
N ASP A 124 19.62 27.92 -16.35
CA ASP A 124 19.32 26.71 -17.10
C ASP A 124 19.73 25.45 -16.33
N ALA A 125 20.85 25.47 -15.61
CA ALA A 125 21.29 24.36 -14.77
C ALA A 125 20.29 24.08 -13.64
N PHE A 126 19.86 25.11 -12.92
CA PHE A 126 18.83 24.97 -11.88
C PHE A 126 17.48 24.55 -12.42
N THR A 127 17.10 25.04 -13.60
CA THR A 127 15.85 24.64 -14.25
C THR A 127 15.83 23.15 -14.54
N ARG A 128 16.89 22.62 -15.14
CA ARG A 128 17.06 21.17 -15.37
C ARG A 128 16.98 20.36 -14.07
N THR A 129 17.60 20.86 -12.99
CA THR A 129 17.54 20.19 -11.68
C THR A 129 16.12 20.16 -11.11
N ILE A 130 15.38 21.25 -11.22
CA ILE A 130 13.98 21.34 -10.77
C ILE A 130 13.08 20.44 -11.62
N GLU A 131 13.27 20.41 -12.93
CA GLU A 131 12.53 19.52 -13.84
C GLU A 131 12.80 18.06 -13.54
N ALA A 132 14.05 17.69 -13.28
CA ALA A 132 14.41 16.33 -12.88
C ALA A 132 13.78 15.93 -11.53
N LEU A 133 13.74 16.85 -10.55
CA LEU A 133 13.06 16.62 -9.29
C LEU A 133 11.55 16.40 -9.48
N ASN A 134 10.91 17.23 -10.31
CA ASN A 134 9.49 17.11 -10.65
C ASN A 134 9.20 15.79 -11.38
N ALA A 135 10.06 15.39 -12.30
CA ALA A 135 9.93 14.10 -13.00
C ALA A 135 10.05 12.92 -12.03
N LEU A 136 11.01 12.94 -11.10
CA LEU A 136 11.13 11.95 -10.03
C LEU A 136 9.87 11.92 -9.16
N ASN A 137 9.36 13.10 -8.79
CA ASN A 137 8.15 13.20 -7.97
C ASN A 137 6.93 12.61 -8.67
N ASN A 138 6.72 12.90 -9.94
CA ASN A 138 5.64 12.32 -10.75
C ASN A 138 5.78 10.80 -10.88
N LEU A 139 7.00 10.31 -11.09
CA LEU A 139 7.27 8.87 -11.14
C LEU A 139 6.98 8.20 -9.79
N SER A 140 7.32 8.86 -8.69
CA SER A 140 7.02 8.40 -7.32
C SER A 140 5.52 8.30 -7.08
N MET A 141 4.74 9.29 -7.52
CA MET A 141 3.27 9.29 -7.42
C MET A 141 2.63 8.17 -8.23
N THR A 142 3.08 7.98 -9.47
CA THR A 142 2.59 6.89 -10.33
C THR A 142 2.93 5.52 -9.71
N SER A 143 4.13 5.38 -9.17
CA SER A 143 4.56 4.16 -8.49
C SER A 143 3.75 3.89 -7.22
N LEU A 144 3.42 4.94 -6.46
CA LEU A 144 2.55 4.84 -5.29
C LEU A 144 1.15 4.37 -5.67
N ASP A 145 0.56 4.96 -6.70
CA ASP A 145 -0.77 4.56 -7.18
C ASP A 145 -0.82 3.09 -7.60
N GLN A 146 0.17 2.62 -8.37
CA GLN A 146 0.30 1.21 -8.76
C GLN A 146 0.45 0.28 -7.54
N ALA A 147 1.25 0.67 -6.55
CA ALA A 147 1.42 -0.10 -5.33
C ALA A 147 0.11 -0.21 -4.53
N LEU A 148 -0.64 0.87 -4.42
CA LEU A 148 -1.94 0.90 -3.75
C LEU A 148 -2.99 0.07 -4.50
N GLN A 149 -3.07 0.18 -5.82
CA GLN A 149 -3.98 -0.62 -6.63
C GLN A 149 -3.69 -2.13 -6.53
N ALA A 150 -2.42 -2.52 -6.54
CA ALA A 150 -2.03 -3.93 -6.36
C ALA A 150 -2.46 -4.47 -4.97
N ARG A 151 -2.36 -3.64 -3.91
CA ARG A 151 -2.85 -4.01 -2.57
C ARG A 151 -4.36 -4.16 -2.50
N VAL A 152 -5.09 -3.21 -3.07
CA VAL A 152 -6.57 -3.26 -3.14
C VAL A 152 -7.03 -4.53 -3.86
N ALA A 153 -6.43 -4.84 -5.02
CA ALA A 153 -6.73 -6.07 -5.75
C ALA A 153 -6.42 -7.34 -4.94
N GLY A 154 -5.31 -7.34 -4.18
CA GLY A 154 -4.96 -8.43 -3.28
C GLY A 154 -5.98 -8.63 -2.15
N LEU A 155 -6.41 -7.55 -1.52
CA LEU A 155 -7.43 -7.59 -0.46
C LEU A 155 -8.79 -8.06 -0.98
N GLN A 156 -9.21 -7.56 -2.15
CA GLN A 156 -10.46 -7.99 -2.79
C GLN A 156 -10.46 -9.50 -3.09
N ARG A 157 -9.35 -10.02 -3.60
CA ARG A 157 -9.21 -11.46 -3.88
C ARG A 157 -9.28 -12.28 -2.60
N ASN A 158 -8.63 -11.85 -1.52
CA ASN A 158 -8.70 -12.52 -0.22
C ASN A 158 -10.12 -12.48 0.35
N LEU A 159 -10.81 -11.35 0.24
CA LEU A 159 -12.21 -11.19 0.65
C LEU A 159 -13.14 -12.15 -0.08
N LEU A 160 -12.94 -12.32 -1.40
CA LEU A 160 -13.71 -13.29 -2.20
C LEU A 160 -13.48 -14.73 -1.74
N TRP A 161 -12.24 -15.13 -1.43
CA TRP A 161 -11.97 -16.46 -0.89
C TRP A 161 -12.62 -16.70 0.46
N VAL A 162 -12.58 -15.72 1.35
CA VAL A 162 -13.25 -15.81 2.66
C VAL A 162 -14.76 -15.89 2.50
N ALA A 163 -15.36 -15.08 1.62
CA ALA A 163 -16.79 -15.14 1.33
C ALA A 163 -17.20 -16.51 0.76
N LEU A 164 -16.42 -17.05 -0.18
CA LEU A 164 -16.66 -18.37 -0.74
C LEU A 164 -16.60 -19.47 0.33
N ALA A 165 -15.60 -19.43 1.20
CA ALA A 165 -15.46 -20.38 2.31
C ALA A 165 -16.66 -20.30 3.26
N LEU A 166 -17.16 -19.11 3.58
CA LEU A 166 -18.34 -18.91 4.40
C LEU A 166 -19.61 -19.51 3.75
N VAL A 167 -19.81 -19.25 2.46
CA VAL A 167 -20.95 -19.82 1.72
C VAL A 167 -20.89 -21.35 1.70
N LEU A 168 -19.72 -21.92 1.46
CA LEU A 168 -19.54 -23.38 1.47
C LEU A 168 -19.82 -24.00 2.84
N THR A 169 -19.31 -23.40 3.91
CA THR A 169 -19.57 -23.91 5.28
C THR A 169 -21.05 -23.79 5.65
N LEU A 170 -21.71 -22.67 5.31
CA LEU A 170 -23.13 -22.49 5.56
C LEU A 170 -23.98 -23.50 4.78
N SER A 171 -23.62 -23.75 3.52
CA SER A 171 -24.30 -24.72 2.66
C SER A 171 -24.14 -26.15 3.20
N ALA A 172 -22.92 -26.53 3.61
CA ALA A 172 -22.63 -27.84 4.19
C ALA A 172 -23.39 -28.06 5.51
N THR A 173 -23.40 -27.07 6.42
CA THR A 173 -24.14 -27.17 7.68
C THR A 173 -25.65 -27.23 7.45
N SER A 174 -26.19 -26.44 6.51
CA SER A 174 -27.62 -26.50 6.16
C SER A 174 -28.02 -27.85 5.55
N ALA A 175 -27.19 -28.39 4.65
CA ALA A 175 -27.43 -29.72 4.07
C ALA A 175 -27.40 -30.81 5.14
N MET A 176 -26.43 -30.75 6.05
CA MET A 176 -26.32 -31.72 7.15
C MET A 176 -27.52 -31.63 8.11
N ALA A 177 -27.98 -30.42 8.43
CA ALA A 177 -29.18 -30.22 9.26
C ALA A 177 -30.44 -30.77 8.58
N LEU A 178 -30.61 -30.57 7.27
CA LEU A 178 -31.74 -31.11 6.52
C LEU A 178 -31.71 -32.65 6.48
N VAL A 179 -30.54 -33.26 6.28
CA VAL A 179 -30.40 -34.73 6.34
C VAL A 179 -30.74 -35.23 7.74
N PHE A 180 -30.24 -34.58 8.77
CA PHE A 180 -30.51 -34.95 10.17
C PHE A 180 -32.01 -34.88 10.52
N VAL A 181 -32.66 -33.74 10.16
CA VAL A 181 -34.11 -33.57 10.39
C VAL A 181 -34.91 -34.65 9.66
N ARG A 182 -34.60 -34.93 8.39
CA ARG A 182 -35.28 -35.95 7.61
C ARG A 182 -35.08 -37.36 8.15
N SER A 183 -33.87 -37.70 8.63
CA SER A 183 -33.56 -39.00 9.18
C SER A 183 -34.23 -39.29 10.51
N MET A 184 -34.60 -38.25 11.28
CA MET A 184 -35.29 -38.41 12.55
C MET A 184 -36.83 -38.29 12.45
N THR A 185 -37.30 -37.26 11.67
CA THR A 185 -38.72 -36.93 11.64
C THR A 185 -39.56 -37.98 10.88
N GLY A 186 -38.99 -38.55 9.82
CA GLY A 186 -39.64 -39.59 9.02
C GLY A 186 -40.00 -40.86 9.83
N PRO A 187 -39.00 -41.56 10.40
CA PRO A 187 -39.25 -42.72 11.23
C PRO A 187 -40.10 -42.48 12.48
N LEU A 188 -39.94 -41.31 13.10
CA LEU A 188 -40.71 -40.95 14.29
C LEU A 188 -42.21 -40.78 13.98
N SER A 189 -42.53 -40.14 12.83
CA SER A 189 -43.92 -40.02 12.39
C SER A 189 -44.57 -41.38 12.07
N GLN A 190 -43.81 -42.30 11.51
CA GLN A 190 -44.26 -43.66 11.23
C GLN A 190 -44.49 -44.43 12.53
N ALA A 191 -43.59 -44.32 13.54
CA ALA A 191 -43.77 -44.93 14.84
C ALA A 191 -45.06 -44.43 15.56
N VAL A 192 -45.32 -43.12 15.50
CA VAL A 192 -46.54 -42.51 16.07
C VAL A 192 -47.81 -43.02 15.33
N ALA A 193 -47.76 -43.12 14.00
CA ALA A 193 -48.88 -43.65 13.21
C ALA A 193 -49.16 -45.12 13.53
N LEU A 194 -48.13 -45.95 13.65
CA LEU A 194 -48.25 -47.38 14.01
C LEU A 194 -48.80 -47.50 15.43
N SER A 195 -48.32 -46.78 16.40
CA SER A 195 -48.83 -46.79 17.79
C SER A 195 -50.32 -46.37 17.86
N ARG A 196 -50.74 -45.45 17.01
CA ARG A 196 -52.18 -45.09 16.92
C ARG A 196 -53.02 -46.17 16.28
N ALA A 197 -52.53 -46.85 15.22
CA ALA A 197 -53.27 -47.95 14.58
C ALA A 197 -53.46 -49.13 15.57
N VAL A 198 -52.40 -49.48 16.29
CA VAL A 198 -52.47 -50.53 17.34
C VAL A 198 -53.45 -50.14 18.44
N ALA A 199 -53.47 -48.89 18.90
CA ALA A 199 -54.40 -48.40 19.92
C ALA A 199 -55.88 -48.41 19.45
N GLN A 200 -56.11 -48.41 18.13
CA GLN A 200 -57.45 -48.50 17.51
C GLN A 200 -57.84 -49.94 17.16
N GLY A 201 -57.01 -50.93 17.47
CA GLY A 201 -57.27 -52.35 17.21
C GLY A 201 -57.00 -52.79 15.77
N ASP A 202 -56.37 -51.96 14.95
CA ASP A 202 -55.99 -52.30 13.58
C ASP A 202 -54.59 -52.96 13.57
N LEU A 203 -54.54 -54.27 13.51
CA LEU A 203 -53.33 -55.09 13.47
C LEU A 203 -52.96 -55.52 12.03
N SER A 204 -53.63 -55.01 11.02
CA SER A 204 -53.44 -55.41 9.60
C SER A 204 -52.29 -54.64 8.89
N GLY A 205 -51.49 -53.84 9.62
CA GLY A 205 -50.43 -53.01 9.06
C GLY A 205 -49.34 -53.83 8.38
N ALA A 206 -48.95 -53.43 7.17
CA ALA A 206 -47.85 -54.05 6.45
C ALA A 206 -46.49 -53.76 7.15
N PRO A 207 -45.50 -54.68 7.10
CA PRO A 207 -44.21 -54.47 7.74
C PRO A 207 -43.49 -53.24 7.13
N ILE A 208 -43.12 -52.34 8.02
CA ILE A 208 -42.42 -51.08 7.64
C ILE A 208 -40.94 -51.36 7.54
N ALA A 209 -40.29 -50.91 6.49
CA ALA A 209 -38.84 -51.05 6.31
C ALA A 209 -38.07 -50.29 7.39
N HIS A 210 -37.23 -51.00 8.17
CA HIS A 210 -36.50 -50.44 9.30
C HIS A 210 -35.18 -49.85 8.85
N GLY A 211 -34.83 -48.65 9.37
CA GLY A 211 -33.49 -48.13 9.30
C GLY A 211 -32.55 -48.82 10.29
N THR A 212 -31.24 -48.75 10.03
CA THR A 212 -30.21 -49.36 10.92
C THR A 212 -29.85 -48.50 12.15
N ASN A 213 -30.60 -47.43 12.42
CA ASN A 213 -30.42 -46.57 13.58
C ASN A 213 -31.30 -46.97 14.77
N GLU A 214 -31.11 -46.34 15.93
CA GLU A 214 -31.82 -46.63 17.18
C GLU A 214 -33.35 -46.52 17.04
N VAL A 215 -33.83 -45.64 16.16
CA VAL A 215 -35.24 -45.50 15.85
C VAL A 215 -35.75 -46.67 15.02
N GLY A 216 -34.95 -47.25 14.15
CA GLY A 216 -35.24 -48.46 13.42
C GLY A 216 -35.36 -49.70 14.34
N GLN A 217 -34.49 -49.81 15.34
CA GLN A 217 -34.54 -50.85 16.36
C GLN A 217 -35.80 -50.73 17.23
N LEU A 218 -36.21 -49.52 17.56
CA LEU A 218 -37.46 -49.27 18.32
C LEU A 218 -38.69 -49.68 17.51
N LEU A 219 -38.71 -49.39 16.23
CA LEU A 219 -39.76 -49.80 15.30
C LEU A 219 -39.86 -51.31 15.16
N GLU A 220 -38.71 -52.00 15.09
CA GLU A 220 -38.63 -53.47 15.08
C GLU A 220 -39.22 -54.07 16.37
N ALA A 221 -38.87 -53.51 17.52
CA ALA A 221 -39.39 -53.98 18.83
C ALA A 221 -40.89 -53.73 19.00
N LEU A 222 -41.49 -52.74 18.32
CA LEU A 222 -42.92 -52.49 18.33
C LEU A 222 -43.76 -53.40 17.40
N GLN A 223 -43.09 -54.12 16.48
CA GLN A 223 -43.72 -55.04 15.53
C GLN A 223 -43.69 -56.51 15.98
N GLN A 224 -42.95 -56.85 17.04
CA GLN A 224 -42.94 -58.14 17.67
C GLN A 224 -44.08 -58.29 18.72
#